data_137f3274de6ae5a5b428957521197170
#
_entry.id   137f3274de6ae5a5b428957521197170
#
_cell.length_a   1.000
_cell.length_b   1.000
_cell.length_c   1.000
_cell.angle_alpha   90.00
_cell.angle_beta   90.00
_cell.angle_gamma   90.00
#
_symmetry.space_group_name_H-M   'P 1'
#
loop_
_entity.id
_entity.type
_entity.pdbx_description
1 polymer ?
#
loop_
_entity_poly.entity_id
_entity_poly.type
_entity_poly.pdbx_seq_one_letter_code
_entity_poly.pdbx_strand_id
1 'polypeptide(L)'
;RVTGPGDNKTFLIEMNIEDTRHNEVQLIGNGHWCIELGGRDCSLQMHEQKLVELSLTEELLEQTIAEYLEVIKNHQAEILQQDLVVLREMCKQAQDFGTALGLDNVSTFECIVEGDQHYFMEVNTRIQVEHRVTEMAYRLEFTNPDKPGDTFLVDSLIAAMFLVACYGQVLPKPQRQLRNLSGMEVRINATNQGLQPHAGGILRSWSTPIEGELRDDQGIGLRNPDTGLFQPYHLAGAYDSNVALSVTWGRTRLENLEQMARVLREMEVRGTDLQLNLSFHYGILYWMLGVDSMVKPNTRFVESYLALCGKLSLGAKDTDLEFAWQHLSRSIKELGPEALRAFERKQTLLLRPLRRLLSMPHLLAGWLAKRQNPRWEIQDQQIQWCQNPIHVLHELYRYLHWEKRSGHPPSEIIWEDDHLVLEEGLRFYADLGNRLGYPKWDALQKILENTAPVGFDDGLWSEVQAAHAGFQVGLVPLLSIPISLGISSSYFDWGCNEELVPVIPKEFQNTEKIKQYSQALAPPQSSHSDEVRSWTGGTFYARETPSSPPYVEAGQHVEQNDVLGLLEVMKMFNPIRAEFPGTVRQVFVDSSGGTLVSRGQLLFLIEPDHPIVEEDATVLAKYRQQVTLKLLAL
;
A
#
# COMPACT_ATOMS: atom_id res chain seq x y z
N ARG A 1 30.82 -3.95 -1.58
CA ARG A 1 32.03 -3.71 -2.41
C ARG A 1 33.26 -3.96 -1.55
N VAL A 2 34.11 -4.91 -1.95
CA VAL A 2 35.46 -5.06 -1.40
C VAL A 2 36.26 -3.90 -1.95
N THR A 3 36.69 -2.98 -1.13
CA THR A 3 37.49 -1.83 -1.49
C THR A 3 38.96 -2.20 -1.69
N GLY A 4 39.73 -1.37 -2.37
CA GLY A 4 41.05 -1.68 -2.88
C GLY A 4 42.15 -1.90 -1.84
N PRO A 5 43.42 -2.12 -2.28
CA PRO A 5 44.55 -2.44 -1.42
C PRO A 5 44.80 -1.33 -0.39
N GLY A 6 44.71 -1.66 0.91
CA GLY A 6 44.93 -0.74 2.02
C GLY A 6 43.73 -0.52 2.93
N ASP A 7 42.53 -1.03 2.58
CA ASP A 7 41.38 -0.98 3.44
C ASP A 7 41.35 -2.17 4.40
N ASN A 8 41.65 -1.89 5.68
CA ASN A 8 41.68 -2.91 6.74
C ASN A 8 40.34 -3.10 7.42
N LYS A 9 39.21 -2.93 6.71
CA LYS A 9 37.88 -3.19 7.28
C LYS A 9 37.66 -4.68 7.50
N THR A 10 37.28 -5.03 8.70
CA THR A 10 36.79 -6.37 9.00
C THR A 10 35.42 -6.55 8.34
N PHE A 11 35.24 -7.63 7.60
CA PHE A 11 33.95 -7.97 7.01
C PHE A 11 33.59 -9.42 7.35
N LEU A 12 32.31 -9.66 7.51
CA LEU A 12 31.71 -10.97 7.67
C LEU A 12 31.23 -11.45 6.30
N ILE A 13 31.47 -12.71 5.97
CA ILE A 13 30.93 -13.36 4.78
C ILE A 13 29.89 -14.36 5.24
N GLU A 14 28.67 -14.18 4.79
CA GLU A 14 27.53 -15.05 5.10
C GLU A 14 26.91 -15.60 3.81
N MET A 15 26.16 -16.68 3.94
CA MET A 15 25.42 -17.25 2.82
C MET A 15 24.26 -16.29 2.45
N ASN A 16 24.16 -15.92 1.18
CA ASN A 16 23.04 -15.15 0.68
C ASN A 16 21.83 -16.07 0.46
N ILE A 17 20.73 -15.81 1.13
CA ILE A 17 19.46 -16.51 1.00
C ILE A 17 18.48 -15.56 0.32
N GLU A 18 17.98 -15.91 -0.87
CA GLU A 18 17.30 -14.93 -1.73
C GLU A 18 15.79 -14.84 -1.54
N ASP A 19 15.09 -15.97 -1.41
CA ASP A 19 13.62 -16.01 -1.31
C ASP A 19 13.17 -16.14 0.15
N THR A 20 13.42 -15.07 0.91
CA THR A 20 13.24 -15.10 2.36
C THR A 20 12.04 -14.31 2.82
N ARG A 21 11.43 -14.79 3.91
CA ARG A 21 10.57 -14.01 4.79
C ARG A 21 11.37 -13.48 5.96
N HIS A 22 10.97 -12.35 6.50
CA HIS A 22 11.54 -11.78 7.71
C HIS A 22 10.58 -11.99 8.86
N ASN A 23 10.91 -12.95 9.71
CA ASN A 23 10.15 -13.24 10.93
C ASN A 23 10.99 -12.93 12.16
N GLU A 24 10.34 -12.53 13.23
CA GLU A 24 11.01 -12.19 14.48
C GLU A 24 10.23 -12.70 15.68
N VAL A 25 10.92 -12.91 16.81
CA VAL A 25 10.32 -13.37 18.08
C VAL A 25 10.56 -12.32 19.16
N GLN A 26 9.48 -11.90 19.83
CA GLN A 26 9.57 -10.98 20.97
C GLN A 26 10.00 -11.71 22.23
N LEU A 27 11.02 -11.19 22.91
CA LEU A 27 11.53 -11.71 24.18
C LEU A 27 11.39 -10.69 25.29
N ILE A 28 11.24 -11.18 26.52
CA ILE A 28 11.44 -10.41 27.74
C ILE A 28 12.13 -11.29 28.79
N GLY A 29 13.10 -10.74 29.51
CA GLY A 29 13.85 -11.44 30.56
C GLY A 29 14.26 -10.51 31.68
N ASN A 30 14.83 -11.06 32.76
CA ASN A 30 15.36 -10.29 33.88
C ASN A 30 16.77 -10.75 34.32
N GLY A 31 17.50 -11.40 33.41
CA GLY A 31 18.80 -11.99 33.70
C GLY A 31 18.75 -13.41 34.28
N HIS A 32 17.62 -13.83 34.92
CA HIS A 32 17.43 -15.17 35.44
C HIS A 32 16.45 -16.02 34.65
N TRP A 33 15.44 -15.41 34.11
CA TRP A 33 14.46 -16.06 33.22
C TRP A 33 14.30 -15.27 31.93
N CYS A 34 13.95 -15.96 30.86
CA CYS A 34 13.55 -15.39 29.60
C CYS A 34 12.27 -16.09 29.14
N ILE A 35 11.33 -15.35 28.58
CA ILE A 35 10.12 -15.88 27.94
C ILE A 35 9.95 -15.27 26.57
N GLU A 36 9.36 -16.02 25.65
CA GLU A 36 8.94 -15.56 24.34
C GLU A 36 7.46 -15.13 24.35
N LEU A 37 7.11 -14.20 23.47
CA LEU A 37 5.76 -13.64 23.33
C LEU A 37 5.26 -13.77 21.88
N GLY A 38 5.56 -14.91 21.23
CA GLY A 38 5.22 -15.16 19.86
C GLY A 38 6.03 -14.35 18.86
N GLY A 39 5.71 -14.55 17.59
CA GLY A 39 6.40 -13.91 16.48
C GLY A 39 5.63 -12.80 15.81
N ARG A 40 6.33 -12.13 14.89
CA ARG A 40 5.79 -11.17 13.92
C ARG A 40 6.37 -11.50 12.55
N ASP A 41 5.54 -11.34 11.52
CA ASP A 41 5.97 -11.37 10.11
C ASP A 41 6.18 -9.93 9.64
N CYS A 42 7.41 -9.60 9.29
CA CYS A 42 7.86 -8.29 8.84
C CYS A 42 8.34 -8.31 7.39
N SER A 43 7.87 -9.27 6.58
CA SER A 43 8.35 -9.49 5.22
C SER A 43 7.97 -8.37 4.23
N LEU A 44 6.87 -7.64 4.48
CA LEU A 44 6.50 -6.49 3.67
C LEU A 44 7.35 -5.27 4.06
N GLN A 45 8.46 -5.12 3.35
CA GLN A 45 9.45 -4.08 3.60
C GLN A 45 10.00 -3.48 2.30
N MET A 46 10.57 -2.28 2.40
CA MET A 46 11.23 -1.59 1.28
C MET A 46 12.36 -0.71 1.82
N HIS A 47 13.50 -0.72 1.15
CA HIS A 47 14.67 0.07 1.56
C HIS A 47 15.07 -0.17 3.03
N GLU A 48 15.11 -1.44 3.45
CA GLU A 48 15.44 -1.86 4.82
C GLU A 48 14.46 -1.31 5.89
N GLN A 49 13.30 -0.82 5.48
CA GLN A 49 12.23 -0.36 6.37
C GLN A 49 11.03 -1.30 6.29
N LYS A 50 10.60 -1.80 7.43
CA LYS A 50 9.36 -2.55 7.59
C LYS A 50 8.19 -1.61 7.25
N LEU A 51 7.21 -2.10 6.50
CA LEU A 51 6.02 -1.34 6.09
C LEU A 51 4.74 -1.87 6.72
N VAL A 52 4.67 -3.19 6.87
CA VAL A 52 3.55 -3.90 7.48
C VAL A 52 4.11 -5.00 8.36
N GLU A 53 3.67 -5.05 9.61
CA GLU A 53 4.01 -6.06 10.58
C GLU A 53 2.74 -6.80 11.03
N LEU A 54 2.78 -8.13 11.00
CA LEU A 54 1.65 -9.00 11.30
C LEU A 54 2.01 -9.93 12.46
N SER A 55 1.12 -10.09 13.43
CA SER A 55 1.33 -11.10 14.48
C SER A 55 1.39 -12.50 13.88
N LEU A 56 2.33 -13.29 14.37
CA LEU A 56 2.54 -14.68 14.01
C LEU A 56 2.61 -15.50 15.31
N THR A 57 1.48 -16.12 15.69
CA THR A 57 1.35 -16.88 16.92
C THR A 57 0.93 -18.31 16.64
N GLU A 58 1.28 -19.22 17.55
CA GLU A 58 0.91 -20.63 17.42
C GLU A 58 -0.61 -20.79 17.33
N GLU A 59 -1.32 -20.07 18.20
CA GLU A 59 -2.77 -20.16 18.31
C GLU A 59 -3.49 -19.62 17.07
N LEU A 60 -2.95 -18.55 16.47
CA LEU A 60 -3.47 -18.02 15.20
C LEU A 60 -3.30 -19.05 14.07
N LEU A 61 -2.14 -19.69 13.98
CA LEU A 61 -1.89 -20.72 12.97
C LEU A 61 -2.79 -21.94 13.21
N GLU A 62 -2.89 -22.44 14.44
CA GLU A 62 -3.77 -23.58 14.79
C GLU A 62 -5.25 -23.29 14.46
N GLN A 63 -5.74 -22.10 14.78
CA GLN A 63 -7.09 -21.66 14.41
C GLN A 63 -7.27 -21.64 12.89
N THR A 64 -6.34 -21.04 12.15
CA THR A 64 -6.44 -20.92 10.70
C THR A 64 -6.36 -22.29 10.01
N ILE A 65 -5.51 -23.18 10.51
CA ILE A 65 -5.43 -24.58 10.05
C ILE A 65 -6.80 -25.27 10.19
N ALA A 66 -7.45 -25.14 11.35
CA ALA A 66 -8.77 -25.71 11.57
C ALA A 66 -9.82 -25.12 10.60
N GLU A 67 -9.84 -23.79 10.41
CA GLU A 67 -10.72 -23.12 9.47
C GLU A 67 -10.50 -23.58 8.02
N TYR A 68 -9.25 -23.79 7.59
CA TYR A 68 -8.91 -24.26 6.24
C TYR A 68 -9.34 -25.71 6.00
N LEU A 69 -9.21 -26.56 7.01
CA LEU A 69 -9.69 -27.94 6.92
C LEU A 69 -11.23 -28.01 6.77
N GLU A 70 -11.98 -27.11 7.43
CA GLU A 70 -13.44 -27.03 7.30
C GLU A 70 -13.89 -26.65 5.88
N VAL A 71 -13.11 -25.82 5.16
CA VAL A 71 -13.41 -25.39 3.78
C VAL A 71 -12.63 -26.16 2.71
N ILE A 72 -12.07 -27.33 3.08
CA ILE A 72 -11.37 -28.27 2.20
C ILE A 72 -10.12 -27.67 1.53
N LYS A 73 -9.46 -26.74 2.17
CA LYS A 73 -8.14 -26.22 1.79
C LYS A 73 -7.02 -27.06 2.44
N ASN A 74 -7.03 -28.38 2.19
CA ASN A 74 -6.16 -29.33 2.90
C ASN A 74 -4.67 -29.06 2.68
N HIS A 75 -4.27 -28.72 1.45
CA HIS A 75 -2.87 -28.45 1.14
C HIS A 75 -2.38 -27.18 1.84
N GLN A 76 -3.16 -26.10 1.80
CA GLN A 76 -2.83 -24.87 2.53
C GLN A 76 -2.76 -25.11 4.05
N ALA A 77 -3.63 -25.96 4.60
CA ALA A 77 -3.56 -26.36 6.02
C ALA A 77 -2.26 -27.11 6.33
N GLU A 78 -1.78 -28.01 5.45
CA GLU A 78 -0.49 -28.70 5.60
C GLU A 78 0.69 -27.71 5.56
N ILE A 79 0.65 -26.71 4.68
CA ILE A 79 1.66 -25.65 4.60
C ILE A 79 1.69 -24.81 5.89
N LEU A 80 0.52 -24.43 6.43
CA LEU A 80 0.46 -23.72 7.70
C LEU A 80 0.91 -24.59 8.88
N GLN A 81 0.72 -25.91 8.80
CA GLN A 81 1.26 -26.82 9.80
C GLN A 81 2.79 -26.85 9.79
N GLN A 82 3.43 -26.74 8.63
CA GLN A 82 4.89 -26.59 8.53
C GLN A 82 5.33 -25.24 9.11
N ASP A 83 4.66 -24.14 8.76
CA ASP A 83 4.93 -22.82 9.34
C ASP A 83 4.83 -22.83 10.89
N LEU A 84 3.85 -23.57 11.44
CA LEU A 84 3.69 -23.74 12.89
C LEU A 84 4.88 -24.46 13.52
N VAL A 85 5.42 -25.50 12.86
CA VAL A 85 6.62 -26.18 13.33
C VAL A 85 7.83 -25.24 13.34
N VAL A 86 8.04 -24.49 12.26
CA VAL A 86 9.13 -23.50 12.17
C VAL A 86 9.00 -22.43 13.25
N LEU A 87 7.78 -21.89 13.45
CA LEU A 87 7.54 -20.87 14.48
C LEU A 87 7.86 -21.39 15.90
N ARG A 88 7.43 -22.62 16.23
CA ARG A 88 7.72 -23.26 17.52
C ARG A 88 9.21 -23.41 17.76
N GLU A 89 9.93 -23.81 16.74
CA GLU A 89 11.38 -23.96 16.84
C GLU A 89 12.07 -22.62 16.99
N MET A 90 11.67 -21.59 16.24
CA MET A 90 12.16 -20.21 16.39
C MET A 90 11.91 -19.68 17.80
N CYS A 91 10.68 -19.81 18.31
CA CYS A 91 10.31 -19.35 19.65
C CYS A 91 11.14 -20.05 20.74
N LYS A 92 11.32 -21.38 20.62
CA LYS A 92 12.16 -22.15 21.54
C LYS A 92 13.62 -21.70 21.49
N GLN A 93 14.21 -21.61 20.30
CA GLN A 93 15.61 -21.18 20.14
C GLN A 93 15.84 -19.76 20.64
N ALA A 94 14.91 -18.83 20.37
CA ALA A 94 14.97 -17.46 20.87
C ALA A 94 14.94 -17.41 22.40
N GLN A 95 14.03 -18.18 23.04
CA GLN A 95 13.94 -18.25 24.49
C GLN A 95 15.19 -18.90 25.12
N ASP A 96 15.68 -20.01 24.54
CA ASP A 96 16.90 -20.70 25.00
C ASP A 96 18.13 -19.79 24.88
N PHE A 97 18.24 -19.06 23.76
CA PHE A 97 19.30 -18.07 23.54
C PHE A 97 19.24 -16.93 24.56
N GLY A 98 18.06 -16.33 24.77
CA GLY A 98 17.87 -15.26 25.75
C GLY A 98 18.17 -15.71 27.17
N THR A 99 17.80 -16.96 27.51
CA THR A 99 18.11 -17.55 28.82
C THR A 99 19.60 -17.79 29.00
N ALA A 100 20.27 -18.33 27.99
CA ALA A 100 21.72 -18.63 28.04
C ALA A 100 22.57 -17.36 28.16
N LEU A 101 22.15 -16.26 27.55
CA LEU A 101 22.83 -14.95 27.65
C LEU A 101 22.46 -14.16 28.92
N GLY A 102 21.48 -14.63 29.69
CA GLY A 102 20.96 -13.85 30.82
C GLY A 102 20.35 -12.54 30.35
N LEU A 103 19.51 -12.60 29.30
CA LEU A 103 18.86 -11.42 28.69
C LEU A 103 18.11 -10.63 29.76
N ASP A 104 18.40 -9.34 29.86
CA ASP A 104 17.75 -8.41 30.78
C ASP A 104 16.91 -7.40 30.02
N ASN A 105 15.61 -7.34 30.36
CA ASN A 105 14.59 -6.52 29.75
C ASN A 105 14.07 -7.08 28.39
N VAL A 106 13.49 -6.23 27.52
CA VAL A 106 12.90 -6.66 26.23
C VAL A 106 13.96 -6.75 25.13
N SER A 107 13.79 -7.71 24.27
CA SER A 107 14.60 -7.89 23.06
C SER A 107 13.78 -8.56 21.96
N THR A 108 14.25 -8.43 20.74
CA THR A 108 13.67 -9.10 19.58
C THR A 108 14.72 -9.94 18.89
N PHE A 109 14.40 -11.22 18.68
CA PHE A 109 15.23 -12.20 18.00
C PHE A 109 14.77 -12.26 16.54
N GLU A 110 15.58 -11.76 15.61
CA GLU A 110 15.24 -11.66 14.19
C GLU A 110 15.79 -12.83 13.39
N CYS A 111 14.95 -13.37 12.49
CA CYS A 111 15.26 -14.48 11.61
C CYS A 111 14.80 -14.22 10.18
N ILE A 112 15.53 -14.81 9.23
CA ILE A 112 15.03 -15.05 7.88
C ILE A 112 14.52 -16.48 7.78
N VAL A 113 13.40 -16.66 7.06
CA VAL A 113 12.75 -17.96 6.88
C VAL A 113 12.67 -18.28 5.39
N GLU A 114 13.15 -19.46 5.00
CA GLU A 114 13.08 -20.01 3.65
C GLU A 114 12.49 -21.41 3.73
N GLY A 115 11.26 -21.59 3.21
CA GLY A 115 10.56 -22.87 3.29
C GLY A 115 10.32 -23.31 4.73
N ASP A 116 10.89 -24.46 5.09
CA ASP A 116 10.84 -25.08 6.43
C ASP A 116 12.08 -24.78 7.30
N GLN A 117 12.99 -23.92 6.82
CA GLN A 117 14.21 -23.53 7.52
C GLN A 117 14.13 -22.09 8.00
N HIS A 118 14.77 -21.82 9.14
CA HIS A 118 14.99 -20.46 9.60
C HIS A 118 16.46 -20.24 9.98
N TYR A 119 16.91 -19.01 9.81
CA TYR A 119 18.28 -18.63 10.04
C TYR A 119 18.29 -17.37 10.92
N PHE A 120 19.07 -17.43 11.99
CA PHE A 120 19.27 -16.30 12.88
C PHE A 120 19.95 -15.13 12.15
N MET A 121 19.45 -13.92 12.33
CA MET A 121 20.07 -12.69 11.84
C MET A 121 20.75 -11.91 12.97
N GLU A 122 19.94 -11.37 13.88
CA GLU A 122 20.43 -10.52 14.96
C GLU A 122 19.45 -10.51 16.15
N VAL A 123 19.92 -9.94 17.27
CA VAL A 123 19.08 -9.62 18.43
C VAL A 123 19.09 -8.11 18.66
N ASN A 124 17.93 -7.51 18.62
CA ASN A 124 17.73 -6.13 19.00
C ASN A 124 17.42 -6.04 20.50
N THR A 125 18.39 -5.57 21.30
CA THR A 125 18.28 -5.47 22.77
C THR A 125 17.60 -4.18 23.21
N ARG A 126 16.49 -3.86 22.61
CA ARG A 126 15.64 -2.68 22.85
C ARG A 126 14.21 -2.99 22.49
N ILE A 127 13.28 -2.16 22.96
CA ILE A 127 11.93 -2.20 22.44
C ILE A 127 11.94 -1.73 20.98
N GLN A 128 11.16 -2.40 20.14
CA GLN A 128 10.99 -2.04 18.72
C GLN A 128 9.68 -1.30 18.51
N VAL A 129 9.57 -0.65 17.36
CA VAL A 129 8.42 0.18 16.98
C VAL A 129 7.14 -0.65 16.99
N GLU A 130 7.20 -1.87 16.46
CA GLU A 130 6.12 -2.83 16.25
C GLU A 130 5.71 -3.64 17.50
N HIS A 131 6.17 -3.26 18.70
CA HIS A 131 5.86 -3.99 19.94
C HIS A 131 4.36 -4.13 20.21
N ARG A 132 3.54 -3.19 19.71
CA ARG A 132 2.08 -3.22 19.87
C ARG A 132 1.44 -4.43 19.21
N VAL A 133 2.00 -4.93 18.10
CA VAL A 133 1.51 -6.14 17.41
C VAL A 133 1.54 -7.34 18.38
N THR A 134 2.62 -7.47 19.16
CA THR A 134 2.73 -8.51 20.21
C THR A 134 1.74 -8.28 21.35
N GLU A 135 1.58 -7.02 21.80
CA GLU A 135 0.65 -6.67 22.89
C GLU A 135 -0.82 -6.91 22.53
N MET A 136 -1.17 -6.95 21.23
CA MET A 136 -2.51 -7.36 20.80
C MET A 136 -2.73 -8.88 20.95
N ALA A 137 -1.69 -9.69 20.77
CA ALA A 137 -1.77 -11.15 20.88
C ALA A 137 -1.66 -11.64 22.32
N TYR A 138 -0.77 -11.05 23.10
CA TYR A 138 -0.44 -11.51 24.45
C TYR A 138 -0.42 -10.41 25.48
N ARG A 139 -0.59 -10.80 26.74
CA ARG A 139 -0.32 -10.02 27.94
C ARG A 139 0.41 -10.88 28.96
N LEU A 140 0.96 -10.26 29.98
CA LEU A 140 1.75 -10.93 31.01
C LEU A 140 1.02 -10.91 32.34
N GLU A 141 0.94 -12.06 33.01
CA GLU A 141 0.48 -12.18 34.38
C GLU A 141 1.68 -12.32 35.29
N PHE A 142 1.93 -11.30 36.09
CA PHE A 142 3.01 -11.27 37.08
C PHE A 142 2.49 -11.63 38.47
N THR A 143 3.32 -12.33 39.24
CA THR A 143 3.14 -12.48 40.68
C THR A 143 3.80 -11.30 41.39
N ASN A 144 3.08 -10.68 42.32
CA ASN A 144 3.59 -9.56 43.09
C ASN A 144 4.77 -10.01 43.98
N PRO A 145 6.01 -9.48 43.78
CA PRO A 145 7.16 -9.88 44.57
C PRO A 145 7.02 -9.58 46.07
N ASP A 146 6.29 -8.51 46.42
CA ASP A 146 6.08 -8.04 47.78
C ASP A 146 4.92 -8.75 48.49
N LYS A 147 4.05 -9.44 47.75
CA LYS A 147 2.87 -10.16 48.25
C LYS A 147 2.69 -11.49 47.51
N PRO A 148 3.44 -12.54 47.89
CA PRO A 148 3.30 -13.86 47.27
C PRO A 148 1.86 -14.37 47.32
N GLY A 149 1.33 -14.74 46.16
CA GLY A 149 -0.09 -15.18 45.96
C GLY A 149 -1.00 -14.10 45.38
N ASP A 150 -0.56 -12.86 45.25
CA ASP A 150 -1.25 -11.80 44.56
C ASP A 150 -0.71 -11.71 43.10
N THR A 151 -1.58 -11.80 42.10
CA THR A 151 -1.20 -11.71 40.69
C THR A 151 -1.88 -10.51 40.03
N PHE A 152 -1.24 -9.95 39.01
CA PHE A 152 -1.78 -8.85 38.24
C PHE A 152 -1.37 -8.95 36.77
N LEU A 153 -2.26 -8.43 35.89
CA LEU A 153 -2.08 -8.45 34.44
C LEU A 153 -1.39 -7.18 33.96
N VAL A 154 -0.46 -7.34 33.03
CA VAL A 154 0.26 -6.27 32.36
C VAL A 154 0.04 -6.39 30.87
N ASP A 155 -0.62 -5.41 30.28
CA ASP A 155 -0.99 -5.38 28.85
C ASP A 155 0.06 -4.68 27.97
N SER A 156 1.02 -3.99 28.56
CA SER A 156 2.05 -3.21 27.86
C SER A 156 3.45 -3.74 28.14
N LEU A 157 4.23 -3.96 27.08
CA LEU A 157 5.65 -4.30 27.20
C LEU A 157 6.45 -3.19 27.88
N ILE A 158 6.10 -1.93 27.66
CA ILE A 158 6.73 -0.80 28.33
C ILE A 158 6.51 -0.89 29.86
N ALA A 159 5.28 -1.20 30.30
CA ALA A 159 5.01 -1.42 31.72
C ALA A 159 5.78 -2.63 32.28
N ALA A 160 5.88 -3.72 31.50
CA ALA A 160 6.69 -4.88 31.87
C ALA A 160 8.19 -4.53 32.01
N MET A 161 8.72 -3.69 31.09
CA MET A 161 10.10 -3.16 31.18
C MET A 161 10.34 -2.42 32.48
N PHE A 162 9.39 -1.56 32.88
CA PHE A 162 9.50 -0.86 34.18
C PHE A 162 9.49 -1.82 35.37
N LEU A 163 8.67 -2.86 35.36
CA LEU A 163 8.66 -3.89 36.41
C LEU A 163 10.00 -4.61 36.48
N VAL A 164 10.55 -5.04 35.34
CA VAL A 164 11.88 -5.65 35.28
C VAL A 164 12.95 -4.70 35.83
N ALA A 165 12.92 -3.42 35.45
CA ALA A 165 13.87 -2.43 35.92
C ALA A 165 13.74 -2.14 37.45
N CYS A 166 12.51 -2.16 38.00
CA CYS A 166 12.27 -1.90 39.41
C CYS A 166 12.65 -3.08 40.31
N TYR A 167 12.32 -4.30 39.90
CA TYR A 167 12.49 -5.48 40.74
C TYR A 167 13.70 -6.33 40.35
N GLY A 168 14.23 -6.19 39.14
CA GLY A 168 15.38 -6.94 38.65
C GLY A 168 15.18 -8.45 38.77
N GLN A 169 16.21 -9.13 39.25
CA GLN A 169 16.25 -10.58 39.37
C GLN A 169 15.27 -11.19 40.38
N VAL A 170 14.70 -10.38 41.29
CA VAL A 170 13.71 -10.86 42.28
C VAL A 170 12.29 -10.94 41.69
N LEU A 171 12.06 -10.36 40.52
CA LEU A 171 10.78 -10.45 39.83
C LEU A 171 10.52 -11.89 39.39
N PRO A 172 9.43 -12.54 39.85
CA PRO A 172 9.09 -13.89 39.43
C PRO A 172 8.82 -13.97 37.91
N LYS A 173 9.14 -15.12 37.31
CA LYS A 173 8.84 -15.37 35.91
C LYS A 173 7.32 -15.22 35.66
N PRO A 174 6.88 -14.33 34.76
CA PRO A 174 5.46 -14.14 34.47
C PRO A 174 4.92 -15.30 33.65
N GLN A 175 3.58 -15.42 33.61
CA GLN A 175 2.88 -16.30 32.70
C GLN A 175 2.39 -15.49 31.49
N ARG A 176 2.60 -16.06 30.28
CA ARG A 176 2.04 -15.54 29.04
C ARG A 176 0.55 -15.86 28.98
N GLN A 177 -0.30 -14.85 28.81
CA GLN A 177 -1.73 -14.94 28.71
C GLN A 177 -2.18 -14.53 27.29
N LEU A 178 -2.86 -15.45 26.59
CA LEU A 178 -3.38 -15.19 25.26
C LEU A 178 -4.56 -14.20 25.28
N ARG A 179 -4.62 -13.30 24.33
CA ARG A 179 -5.75 -12.37 24.11
C ARG A 179 -6.70 -12.81 22.99
N ASN A 180 -6.37 -13.87 22.25
CA ASN A 180 -7.11 -14.38 21.08
C ASN A 180 -7.36 -13.28 20.02
N LEU A 181 -6.34 -12.47 19.75
CA LEU A 181 -6.38 -11.42 18.75
C LEU A 181 -5.18 -11.53 17.81
N SER A 182 -5.41 -11.32 16.54
CA SER A 182 -4.38 -11.07 15.53
C SER A 182 -4.09 -9.58 15.49
N GLY A 183 -2.85 -9.17 15.74
CA GLY A 183 -2.41 -7.79 15.65
C GLY A 183 -1.81 -7.47 14.27
N MET A 184 -1.95 -6.23 13.83
CA MET A 184 -1.34 -5.68 12.63
C MET A 184 -0.92 -4.24 12.87
N GLU A 185 0.25 -3.88 12.36
CA GLU A 185 0.73 -2.50 12.30
C GLU A 185 1.09 -2.14 10.87
N VAL A 186 0.79 -0.92 10.47
CA VAL A 186 1.31 -0.31 9.23
C VAL A 186 2.03 0.98 9.55
N ARG A 187 3.18 1.19 8.91
CA ARG A 187 3.97 2.40 9.06
C ARG A 187 3.56 3.45 8.05
N ILE A 188 3.01 4.55 8.54
CA ILE A 188 2.65 5.68 7.71
C ILE A 188 3.88 6.56 7.53
N ASN A 189 4.47 6.46 6.35
CA ASN A 189 5.71 7.13 6.01
C ASN A 189 5.48 8.30 5.06
N ALA A 190 6.29 9.34 5.22
CA ALA A 190 6.38 10.45 4.26
C ALA A 190 7.18 9.99 3.04
N THR A 191 6.46 9.52 2.01
CA THR A 191 7.04 8.99 0.77
C THR A 191 6.21 9.36 -0.44
N ASN A 192 6.84 9.40 -1.61
CA ASN A 192 6.13 9.45 -2.88
C ASN A 192 5.47 8.09 -3.23
N GLN A 193 4.84 7.99 -4.40
CA GLN A 193 4.17 6.76 -4.84
C GLN A 193 5.13 5.58 -5.10
N GLY A 194 6.41 5.84 -5.31
CA GLY A 194 7.47 4.83 -5.44
C GLY A 194 8.12 4.46 -4.10
N LEU A 195 7.53 4.86 -2.98
CA LEU A 195 8.04 4.68 -1.61
C LEU A 195 9.42 5.31 -1.35
N GLN A 196 9.84 6.23 -2.21
CA GLN A 196 11.03 7.03 -1.94
C GLN A 196 10.68 8.12 -0.91
N PRO A 197 11.57 8.43 0.04
CA PRO A 197 11.30 9.43 1.07
C PRO A 197 10.98 10.78 0.47
N HIS A 198 9.99 11.44 1.03
CA HIS A 198 9.58 12.79 0.66
C HIS A 198 9.75 13.74 1.83
N ALA A 199 10.75 14.59 1.75
CA ALA A 199 10.99 15.64 2.74
C ALA A 199 10.27 16.94 2.36
N GLY A 200 9.78 17.62 3.38
CA GLY A 200 8.97 18.81 3.21
C GLY A 200 7.48 18.52 3.25
N GLY A 201 6.70 19.56 3.15
CA GLY A 201 5.27 19.51 3.35
C GLY A 201 4.86 19.86 4.77
N ILE A 202 3.62 20.25 4.91
CA ILE A 202 3.01 20.65 6.18
C ILE A 202 1.77 19.82 6.40
N LEU A 203 1.75 19.05 7.45
CA LEU A 203 0.55 18.34 7.91
C LEU A 203 -0.29 19.35 8.70
N ARG A 204 -1.53 19.57 8.27
CA ARG A 204 -2.44 20.58 8.83
C ARG A 204 -3.58 19.99 9.64
N SER A 205 -3.96 18.79 9.35
CA SER A 205 -4.98 18.06 10.12
C SER A 205 -4.83 16.56 9.94
N TRP A 206 -5.21 15.83 10.98
CA TRP A 206 -5.24 14.39 11.00
C TRP A 206 -6.48 13.93 11.76
N SER A 207 -7.31 13.10 11.13
CA SER A 207 -8.44 12.48 11.80
C SER A 207 -7.97 11.34 12.70
N THR A 208 -8.65 11.18 13.82
CA THR A 208 -8.52 9.96 14.62
C THR A 208 -9.25 8.83 13.88
N PRO A 209 -8.68 7.64 13.72
CA PRO A 209 -9.40 6.50 13.17
C PRO A 209 -10.56 6.13 14.08
N ILE A 210 -11.68 5.70 13.49
CA ILE A 210 -12.90 5.32 14.25
C ILE A 210 -12.64 4.03 15.03
N GLU A 211 -11.88 3.12 14.44
CA GLU A 211 -11.49 1.84 15.01
C GLU A 211 -9.98 1.68 14.86
N GLY A 212 -9.34 0.97 15.79
CA GLY A 212 -7.89 0.83 15.80
C GLY A 212 -7.20 1.91 16.62
N GLU A 213 -5.89 1.86 16.62
CA GLU A 213 -5.00 2.76 17.34
C GLU A 213 -4.12 3.51 16.34
N LEU A 214 -4.07 4.83 16.45
CA LEU A 214 -3.08 5.64 15.75
C LEU A 214 -2.02 6.09 16.76
N ARG A 215 -0.79 5.67 16.54
CA ARG A 215 0.36 6.06 17.36
C ARG A 215 1.13 7.15 16.65
N ASP A 216 1.32 8.22 17.35
CA ASP A 216 2.08 9.38 16.93
C ASP A 216 3.36 9.48 17.76
N ASP A 217 4.40 8.80 17.31
CA ASP A 217 5.69 8.77 17.99
C ASP A 217 6.49 10.09 17.81
N GLN A 218 6.03 10.98 16.91
CA GLN A 218 6.70 12.27 16.64
C GLN A 218 5.93 13.50 17.16
N GLY A 219 4.82 13.31 17.86
CA GLY A 219 4.00 14.39 18.38
C GLY A 219 3.22 15.15 17.29
N ILE A 220 2.93 14.49 16.17
CA ILE A 220 2.25 15.09 15.01
C ILE A 220 0.78 15.41 15.32
N GLY A 221 0.14 14.59 16.16
CA GLY A 221 -1.25 14.76 16.56
C GLY A 221 -1.50 15.81 17.65
N LEU A 222 -0.48 16.58 18.03
CA LEU A 222 -0.59 17.54 19.11
C LEU A 222 -1.64 18.63 18.82
N ARG A 223 -2.43 18.89 19.84
CA ARG A 223 -3.38 20.00 19.84
C ARG A 223 -2.92 21.07 20.82
N ASN A 224 -3.14 22.32 20.44
CA ASN A 224 -2.94 23.42 21.37
C ASN A 224 -3.87 23.23 22.59
N PRO A 225 -3.35 23.19 23.84
CA PRO A 225 -4.16 22.90 25.01
C PRO A 225 -5.23 23.98 25.29
N ASP A 226 -5.00 25.23 24.89
CA ASP A 226 -5.92 26.35 25.16
C ASP A 226 -7.04 26.44 24.11
N THR A 227 -6.72 26.13 22.85
CA THR A 227 -7.67 26.30 21.74
C THR A 227 -8.25 24.99 21.21
N GLY A 228 -7.65 23.85 21.54
CA GLY A 228 -8.00 22.54 20.99
C GLY A 228 -7.67 22.36 19.51
N LEU A 229 -7.05 23.37 18.87
CA LEU A 229 -6.71 23.34 17.46
C LEU A 229 -5.48 22.47 17.21
N PHE A 230 -5.50 21.72 16.10
CA PHE A 230 -4.36 20.95 15.63
C PHE A 230 -3.17 21.86 15.32
N GLN A 231 -1.97 21.51 15.80
CA GLN A 231 -0.76 22.25 15.49
C GLN A 231 -0.17 21.73 14.16
N PRO A 232 0.02 22.60 13.15
CA PRO A 232 0.64 22.18 11.90
C PRO A 232 2.05 21.62 12.15
N TYR A 233 2.33 20.46 11.54
CA TYR A 233 3.62 19.79 11.66
C TYR A 233 4.39 19.87 10.33
N HIS A 234 5.63 20.34 10.38
CA HIS A 234 6.52 20.39 9.24
C HIS A 234 7.32 19.10 9.13
N LEU A 235 7.19 18.39 8.01
CA LEU A 235 7.95 17.17 7.75
C LEU A 235 9.41 17.52 7.48
N ALA A 236 10.28 17.21 8.44
CA ALA A 236 11.72 17.49 8.34
C ALA A 236 12.44 16.37 7.59
N GLY A 237 13.35 16.73 6.69
CA GLY A 237 14.15 15.77 5.92
C GLY A 237 15.31 15.09 6.68
N ALA A 238 15.56 15.51 7.93
CA ALA A 238 16.71 15.06 8.70
C ALA A 238 16.45 13.82 9.57
N TYR A 239 15.17 13.45 9.76
CA TYR A 239 14.75 12.32 10.61
C TYR A 239 14.26 11.15 9.76
N ASP A 240 13.70 10.14 10.40
CA ASP A 240 13.07 9.00 9.76
C ASP A 240 11.83 9.43 8.96
N SER A 241 11.49 8.65 7.92
CA SER A 241 10.27 8.86 7.11
C SER A 241 8.99 8.53 7.86
N ASN A 242 9.08 7.80 8.98
CA ASN A 242 7.92 7.40 9.77
C ASN A 242 7.22 8.61 10.38
N VAL A 243 5.96 8.79 10.00
CA VAL A 243 5.10 9.88 10.47
C VAL A 243 4.21 9.40 11.61
N ALA A 244 3.65 8.20 11.47
CA ALA A 244 2.82 7.55 12.47
C ALA A 244 2.67 6.05 12.18
N LEU A 245 2.09 5.36 13.16
CA LEU A 245 1.78 3.94 13.10
C LEU A 245 0.26 3.77 13.23
N SER A 246 -0.34 2.98 12.35
CA SER A 246 -1.71 2.53 12.54
C SER A 246 -1.71 1.08 13.00
N VAL A 247 -2.34 0.82 14.13
CA VAL A 247 -2.41 -0.51 14.74
C VAL A 247 -3.86 -0.96 14.79
N THR A 248 -4.13 -2.16 14.31
CA THR A 248 -5.44 -2.79 14.36
C THR A 248 -5.34 -4.22 14.88
N TRP A 249 -6.50 -4.79 15.19
CA TRP A 249 -6.62 -6.16 15.65
C TRP A 249 -7.93 -6.79 15.20
N GLY A 250 -7.97 -8.09 15.11
CA GLY A 250 -9.14 -8.89 14.78
C GLY A 250 -9.02 -10.27 15.42
N ARG A 251 -10.09 -11.04 15.43
CA ARG A 251 -10.05 -12.43 15.92
C ARG A 251 -9.30 -13.34 14.97
N THR A 252 -9.35 -13.01 13.68
CA THR A 252 -8.62 -13.70 12.61
C THR A 252 -7.74 -12.73 11.86
N ARG A 253 -6.81 -13.25 11.06
CA ARG A 253 -6.01 -12.45 10.13
C ARG A 253 -6.89 -11.72 9.12
N LEU A 254 -7.94 -12.39 8.62
CA LEU A 254 -8.88 -11.81 7.66
C LEU A 254 -9.62 -10.60 8.24
N GLU A 255 -10.23 -10.76 9.44
CA GLU A 255 -10.91 -9.65 10.12
C GLU A 255 -9.97 -8.45 10.33
N ASN A 256 -8.71 -8.72 10.71
CA ASN A 256 -7.74 -7.67 10.96
C ASN A 256 -7.33 -6.94 9.68
N LEU A 257 -7.11 -7.65 8.56
CA LEU A 257 -6.85 -7.03 7.25
C LEU A 257 -8.04 -6.15 6.80
N GLU A 258 -9.27 -6.63 6.97
CA GLU A 258 -10.48 -5.86 6.65
C GLU A 258 -10.60 -4.60 7.53
N GLN A 259 -10.29 -4.72 8.81
CA GLN A 259 -10.31 -3.60 9.75
C GLN A 259 -9.25 -2.56 9.39
N MET A 260 -8.00 -2.98 9.12
CA MET A 260 -6.94 -2.07 8.69
C MET A 260 -7.32 -1.35 7.39
N ALA A 261 -7.83 -2.07 6.39
CA ALA A 261 -8.30 -1.46 5.15
C ALA A 261 -9.40 -0.42 5.39
N ARG A 262 -10.31 -0.65 6.35
CA ARG A 262 -11.36 0.29 6.75
C ARG A 262 -10.76 1.52 7.44
N VAL A 263 -9.84 1.33 8.39
CA VAL A 263 -9.16 2.41 9.12
C VAL A 263 -8.40 3.32 8.14
N LEU A 264 -7.62 2.74 7.21
CA LEU A 264 -6.87 3.51 6.21
C LEU A 264 -7.80 4.27 5.25
N ARG A 265 -8.94 3.67 4.89
CA ARG A 265 -9.95 4.33 4.05
C ARG A 265 -10.56 5.55 4.74
N GLU A 266 -10.84 5.45 6.05
CA GLU A 266 -11.52 6.47 6.85
C GLU A 266 -10.56 7.51 7.43
N MET A 267 -9.25 7.26 7.33
CA MET A 267 -8.22 8.17 7.80
C MET A 267 -8.11 9.38 6.88
N GLU A 268 -8.38 10.55 7.42
CA GLU A 268 -8.18 11.82 6.72
C GLU A 268 -6.89 12.49 7.18
N VAL A 269 -5.98 12.69 6.22
CA VAL A 269 -4.74 13.43 6.42
C VAL A 269 -4.71 14.58 5.44
N ARG A 270 -4.66 15.80 5.93
CA ARG A 270 -4.68 17.02 5.11
C ARG A 270 -3.42 17.84 5.35
N GLY A 271 -2.85 18.33 4.27
CA GLY A 271 -1.64 19.14 4.33
C GLY A 271 -1.34 19.85 3.01
N THR A 272 -0.23 20.57 3.00
CA THR A 272 0.30 21.22 1.81
C THR A 272 1.58 20.51 1.42
N ASP A 273 1.71 20.13 0.15
CA ASP A 273 2.86 19.36 -0.37
C ASP A 273 3.14 18.07 0.41
N LEU A 274 2.08 17.43 0.87
CA LEU A 274 2.13 16.22 1.70
C LEU A 274 2.03 14.97 0.81
N GLN A 275 3.00 14.09 0.92
CA GLN A 275 2.99 12.78 0.28
C GLN A 275 3.19 11.69 1.34
N LEU A 276 2.27 10.75 1.39
CA LEU A 276 2.26 9.63 2.34
C LEU A 276 1.97 8.32 1.61
N ASN A 277 2.45 7.21 2.16
CA ASN A 277 2.24 5.87 1.61
C ASN A 277 0.85 5.24 1.93
N LEU A 278 -0.13 6.02 2.39
CA LEU A 278 -1.48 5.52 2.73
C LEU A 278 -2.13 4.76 1.57
N SER A 279 -2.03 5.28 0.34
CA SER A 279 -2.59 4.63 -0.84
C SER A 279 -1.90 3.30 -1.15
N PHE A 280 -0.58 3.19 -0.92
CA PHE A 280 0.16 1.95 -1.04
C PHE A 280 -0.38 0.88 -0.07
N HIS A 281 -0.48 1.21 1.22
CA HIS A 281 -1.01 0.28 2.21
C HIS A 281 -2.43 -0.16 1.87
N TYR A 282 -3.29 0.79 1.49
CA TYR A 282 -4.65 0.50 1.10
C TYR A 282 -4.72 -0.45 -0.10
N GLY A 283 -3.90 -0.20 -1.13
CA GLY A 283 -3.83 -1.03 -2.34
C GLY A 283 -3.33 -2.45 -2.07
N ILE A 284 -2.23 -2.60 -1.33
CA ILE A 284 -1.64 -3.91 -1.05
C ILE A 284 -2.52 -4.76 -0.13
N LEU A 285 -3.20 -4.13 0.85
CA LEU A 285 -4.15 -4.85 1.72
C LEU A 285 -5.33 -5.40 0.93
N TYR A 286 -5.86 -4.64 -0.03
CA TYR A 286 -6.92 -5.15 -0.89
C TYR A 286 -6.44 -6.27 -1.81
N TRP A 287 -5.20 -6.24 -2.26
CA TRP A 287 -4.61 -7.35 -3.00
C TRP A 287 -4.54 -8.61 -2.11
N MET A 288 -4.02 -8.50 -0.88
CA MET A 288 -3.98 -9.62 0.07
C MET A 288 -5.37 -10.19 0.35
N LEU A 289 -6.35 -9.34 0.63
CA LEU A 289 -7.77 -9.74 0.82
C LEU A 289 -8.35 -10.45 -0.41
N GLY A 290 -7.86 -10.14 -1.60
CA GLY A 290 -8.32 -10.71 -2.86
C GLY A 290 -7.70 -12.06 -3.21
N VAL A 291 -6.54 -12.40 -2.65
CA VAL A 291 -5.85 -13.66 -2.92
C VAL A 291 -5.99 -14.66 -1.77
N ASP A 292 -5.44 -14.35 -0.61
CA ASP A 292 -5.61 -15.13 0.62
C ASP A 292 -5.09 -14.31 1.82
N SER A 293 -5.79 -14.34 2.95
CA SER A 293 -5.38 -13.63 4.17
C SER A 293 -4.06 -14.13 4.77
N MET A 294 -3.69 -15.38 4.46
CA MET A 294 -2.45 -16.02 4.91
C MET A 294 -1.37 -16.03 3.83
N VAL A 295 -1.52 -15.24 2.75
CA VAL A 295 -0.48 -15.11 1.73
C VAL A 295 0.86 -14.71 2.34
N LYS A 296 1.95 -15.34 1.86
CA LYS A 296 3.31 -15.25 2.40
C LYS A 296 4.24 -14.52 1.42
N PRO A 297 4.16 -13.18 1.29
CA PRO A 297 5.12 -12.44 0.47
C PRO A 297 6.53 -12.56 1.06
N ASN A 298 7.54 -12.63 0.19
CA ASN A 298 8.95 -12.54 0.57
C ASN A 298 9.39 -11.07 0.72
N THR A 299 10.60 -10.85 1.18
CA THR A 299 11.17 -9.50 1.41
C THR A 299 11.36 -8.66 0.15
N ARG A 300 11.33 -9.26 -1.05
CA ARG A 300 11.41 -8.58 -2.36
C ARG A 300 10.05 -8.30 -3.00
N PHE A 301 8.96 -8.78 -2.42
CA PHE A 301 7.63 -8.69 -3.01
C PHE A 301 7.23 -7.25 -3.31
N VAL A 302 7.54 -6.32 -2.42
CA VAL A 302 7.16 -4.90 -2.57
C VAL A 302 7.78 -4.28 -3.82
N GLU A 303 9.01 -4.63 -4.20
CA GLU A 303 9.65 -4.15 -5.43
C GLU A 303 8.86 -4.55 -6.68
N SER A 304 8.46 -5.82 -6.76
CA SER A 304 7.64 -6.33 -7.86
C SER A 304 6.25 -5.69 -7.89
N TYR A 305 5.63 -5.50 -6.72
CA TYR A 305 4.34 -4.83 -6.60
C TYR A 305 4.39 -3.35 -7.02
N LEU A 306 5.45 -2.64 -6.68
CA LEU A 306 5.68 -1.26 -7.15
C LEU A 306 5.85 -1.22 -8.68
N ALA A 307 6.55 -2.20 -9.27
CA ALA A 307 6.67 -2.30 -10.71
C ALA A 307 5.31 -2.51 -11.39
N LEU A 308 4.44 -3.34 -10.82
CA LEU A 308 3.05 -3.50 -11.28
C LEU A 308 2.29 -2.17 -11.22
N CYS A 309 2.33 -1.46 -10.09
CA CYS A 309 1.70 -0.16 -9.93
C CYS A 309 2.28 0.87 -10.92
N GLY A 310 3.59 0.81 -11.20
CA GLY A 310 4.26 1.63 -12.20
C GLY A 310 3.75 1.37 -13.61
N LYS A 311 3.58 0.10 -13.99
CA LYS A 311 3.02 -0.28 -15.30
C LYS A 311 1.56 0.20 -15.44
N LEU A 312 0.75 0.07 -14.37
CA LEU A 312 -0.61 0.65 -14.32
C LEU A 312 -0.57 2.17 -14.47
N SER A 313 0.37 2.85 -13.83
CA SER A 313 0.56 4.31 -13.93
C SER A 313 0.87 4.75 -15.36
N LEU A 314 1.73 4.02 -16.08
CA LEU A 314 2.05 4.30 -17.48
C LEU A 314 0.79 4.20 -18.35
N GLY A 315 0.03 3.10 -18.26
CA GLY A 315 -1.20 2.94 -19.00
C GLY A 315 -2.26 4.01 -18.64
N ALA A 316 -2.35 4.39 -17.37
CA ALA A 316 -3.24 5.45 -16.92
C ALA A 316 -2.86 6.83 -17.46
N LYS A 317 -1.57 7.17 -17.56
CA LYS A 317 -1.07 8.42 -18.18
C LYS A 317 -1.39 8.51 -19.66
N ASP A 318 -1.43 7.36 -20.33
CA ASP A 318 -1.77 7.26 -21.75
C ASP A 318 -3.28 7.21 -22.03
N THR A 319 -4.10 7.21 -20.99
CA THR A 319 -5.56 7.18 -21.09
C THR A 319 -6.13 8.60 -21.10
N ASP A 320 -6.91 8.95 -22.12
CA ASP A 320 -7.60 10.23 -22.26
C ASP A 320 -9.10 10.06 -21.93
N LEU A 321 -9.49 10.33 -20.68
CA LEU A 321 -10.88 10.23 -20.24
C LEU A 321 -11.80 11.26 -20.91
N GLU A 322 -11.30 12.45 -21.26
CA GLU A 322 -12.09 13.46 -21.95
C GLU A 322 -12.40 13.01 -23.39
N PHE A 323 -11.41 12.44 -24.05
CA PHE A 323 -11.63 11.85 -25.38
C PHE A 323 -12.59 10.66 -25.30
N ALA A 324 -12.45 9.77 -24.29
CA ALA A 324 -13.39 8.66 -24.08
C ALA A 324 -14.83 9.17 -23.95
N TRP A 325 -15.02 10.19 -23.13
CA TRP A 325 -16.32 10.84 -22.94
C TRP A 325 -16.89 11.40 -24.26
N GLN A 326 -16.09 12.17 -25.00
CA GLN A 326 -16.49 12.77 -26.26
C GLN A 326 -16.79 11.70 -27.34
N HIS A 327 -16.00 10.63 -27.36
CA HIS A 327 -16.22 9.51 -28.29
C HIS A 327 -17.56 8.84 -28.02
N LEU A 328 -17.84 8.49 -26.78
CA LEU A 328 -19.10 7.88 -26.37
C LEU A 328 -20.29 8.83 -26.57
N SER A 329 -20.15 10.14 -26.33
CA SER A 329 -21.19 11.12 -26.57
C SER A 329 -21.65 11.13 -28.03
N ARG A 330 -20.73 10.97 -29.00
CA ARG A 330 -21.05 10.90 -30.41
C ARG A 330 -21.88 9.66 -30.76
N SER A 331 -21.47 8.49 -30.25
CA SER A 331 -22.21 7.24 -30.49
C SER A 331 -23.58 7.24 -29.80
N ILE A 332 -23.68 7.78 -28.59
CA ILE A 332 -24.91 7.86 -27.82
C ILE A 332 -25.90 8.86 -28.44
N LYS A 333 -25.41 9.91 -29.09
CA LYS A 333 -26.26 10.87 -29.83
C LYS A 333 -27.11 10.19 -30.92
N GLU A 334 -26.60 9.11 -31.51
CA GLU A 334 -27.32 8.32 -32.50
C GLU A 334 -28.51 7.56 -31.92
N LEU A 335 -28.47 7.26 -30.60
CA LEU A 335 -29.57 6.62 -29.85
C LEU A 335 -30.73 7.59 -29.54
N GLY A 336 -30.54 8.89 -29.75
CA GLY A 336 -31.55 9.91 -29.54
C GLY A 336 -31.25 10.90 -28.40
N PRO A 337 -32.03 11.99 -28.34
CA PRO A 337 -31.75 13.10 -27.42
C PRO A 337 -31.95 12.74 -25.94
N GLU A 338 -32.81 11.77 -25.62
CA GLU A 338 -33.03 11.34 -24.24
C GLU A 338 -31.84 10.54 -23.71
N ALA A 339 -31.32 9.61 -24.50
CA ALA A 339 -30.10 8.86 -24.15
C ALA A 339 -28.90 9.79 -23.94
N LEU A 340 -28.75 10.79 -24.82
CA LEU A 340 -27.67 11.77 -24.69
C LEU A 340 -27.80 12.58 -23.41
N ARG A 341 -28.99 13.11 -23.09
CA ARG A 341 -29.23 13.84 -21.82
C ARG A 341 -28.97 12.99 -20.58
N ALA A 342 -29.41 11.72 -20.60
CA ALA A 342 -29.17 10.78 -19.49
C ALA A 342 -27.68 10.48 -19.32
N PHE A 343 -26.90 10.45 -20.40
CA PHE A 343 -25.45 10.29 -20.35
C PHE A 343 -24.77 11.56 -19.83
N GLU A 344 -25.07 12.72 -20.39
CA GLU A 344 -24.49 14.01 -20.01
C GLU A 344 -24.70 14.33 -18.53
N ARG A 345 -25.86 13.97 -17.95
CA ARG A 345 -26.16 14.12 -16.53
C ARG A 345 -25.19 13.34 -15.62
N LYS A 346 -24.51 12.32 -16.14
CA LYS A 346 -23.59 11.46 -15.39
C LYS A 346 -22.11 11.80 -15.61
N GLN A 347 -21.76 12.91 -16.24
CA GLN A 347 -20.38 13.23 -16.59
C GLN A 347 -19.48 13.29 -15.35
N THR A 348 -19.81 14.11 -14.38
CA THR A 348 -19.03 14.26 -13.15
C THR A 348 -19.06 12.99 -12.30
N LEU A 349 -20.24 12.36 -12.21
CA LEU A 349 -20.45 11.10 -11.51
C LEU A 349 -19.51 9.98 -11.99
N LEU A 350 -19.21 9.91 -13.28
CA LEU A 350 -18.37 8.87 -13.88
C LEU A 350 -16.90 9.29 -13.99
N LEU A 351 -16.62 10.47 -14.53
CA LEU A 351 -15.24 10.86 -14.82
C LEU A 351 -14.44 11.19 -13.58
N ARG A 352 -15.05 11.73 -12.54
CA ARG A 352 -14.33 12.14 -11.35
C ARG A 352 -13.71 10.97 -10.58
N PRO A 353 -14.44 9.89 -10.24
CA PRO A 353 -13.83 8.72 -9.58
C PRO A 353 -12.83 8.01 -10.47
N LEU A 354 -13.05 7.95 -11.78
CA LEU A 354 -12.08 7.38 -12.71
C LEU A 354 -10.80 8.18 -12.76
N ARG A 355 -10.86 9.52 -12.84
CA ARG A 355 -9.65 10.37 -12.74
C ARG A 355 -8.89 10.12 -11.43
N ARG A 356 -9.60 9.96 -10.32
CA ARG A 356 -8.97 9.65 -9.03
C ARG A 356 -8.24 8.31 -9.07
N LEU A 357 -8.87 7.24 -9.58
CA LEU A 357 -8.22 5.95 -9.72
C LEU A 357 -6.99 6.02 -10.64
N LEU A 358 -7.11 6.63 -11.81
CA LEU A 358 -6.03 6.69 -12.79
C LEU A 358 -4.86 7.57 -12.31
N SER A 359 -5.11 8.55 -11.46
CA SER A 359 -4.06 9.39 -10.86
C SER A 359 -3.33 8.72 -9.69
N MET A 360 -3.88 7.62 -9.15
CA MET A 360 -3.39 6.96 -7.95
C MET A 360 -3.21 5.45 -8.20
N PRO A 361 -2.07 5.01 -8.76
CA PRO A 361 -1.88 3.62 -9.22
C PRO A 361 -2.05 2.58 -8.12
N HIS A 362 -1.75 2.90 -6.87
CA HIS A 362 -2.00 1.99 -5.74
C HIS A 362 -3.50 1.81 -5.46
N LEU A 363 -4.28 2.90 -5.55
CA LEU A 363 -5.75 2.80 -5.44
C LEU A 363 -6.32 2.02 -6.61
N LEU A 364 -5.79 2.22 -7.82
CA LEU A 364 -6.19 1.44 -9.00
C LEU A 364 -5.91 -0.05 -8.78
N ALA A 365 -4.70 -0.42 -8.33
CA ALA A 365 -4.34 -1.80 -8.02
C ALA A 365 -5.28 -2.43 -6.99
N GLY A 366 -5.56 -1.74 -5.89
CA GLY A 366 -6.50 -2.22 -4.86
C GLY A 366 -7.95 -2.30 -5.35
N TRP A 367 -8.37 -1.41 -6.27
CA TRP A 367 -9.68 -1.50 -6.92
C TRP A 367 -9.82 -2.75 -7.79
N LEU A 368 -8.76 -3.13 -8.49
CA LEU A 368 -8.73 -4.30 -9.36
C LEU A 368 -8.68 -5.63 -8.60
N ALA A 369 -8.37 -5.64 -7.32
CA ALA A 369 -8.27 -6.86 -6.52
C ALA A 369 -9.56 -7.68 -6.55
N LYS A 370 -9.40 -9.01 -6.55
CA LYS A 370 -10.51 -9.96 -6.48
C LYS A 370 -11.37 -9.71 -5.23
N ARG A 371 -12.63 -10.08 -5.30
CA ARG A 371 -13.59 -10.00 -4.18
C ARG A 371 -14.30 -11.34 -4.01
N GLN A 372 -14.76 -11.64 -2.82
CA GLN A 372 -15.60 -12.82 -2.57
C GLN A 372 -16.87 -12.81 -3.45
N ASN A 373 -17.50 -11.63 -3.59
CA ASN A 373 -18.56 -11.40 -4.56
C ASN A 373 -17.97 -10.65 -5.76
N PRO A 374 -17.64 -11.32 -6.86
CA PRO A 374 -17.00 -10.69 -8.00
C PRO A 374 -17.92 -9.64 -8.61
N ARG A 375 -17.36 -8.48 -8.90
CA ARG A 375 -18.06 -7.39 -9.62
C ARG A 375 -18.10 -7.66 -11.10
N TRP A 376 -17.05 -8.28 -11.60
CA TRP A 376 -16.83 -8.72 -12.97
C TRP A 376 -15.93 -9.97 -12.98
N GLU A 377 -15.99 -10.68 -14.10
CA GLU A 377 -15.06 -11.75 -14.44
C GLU A 377 -14.40 -11.45 -15.78
N ILE A 378 -13.23 -12.02 -16.03
CA ILE A 378 -12.51 -11.88 -17.29
C ILE A 378 -12.46 -13.26 -17.94
N GLN A 379 -13.11 -13.39 -19.10
CA GLN A 379 -13.13 -14.60 -19.90
C GLN A 379 -12.66 -14.24 -21.32
N ASP A 380 -11.61 -14.91 -21.80
CA ASP A 380 -11.03 -14.67 -23.13
C ASP A 380 -10.72 -13.16 -23.41
N GLN A 381 -10.20 -12.47 -22.40
CA GLN A 381 -9.92 -11.02 -22.37
C GLN A 381 -11.17 -10.12 -22.47
N GLN A 382 -12.36 -10.68 -22.38
CA GLN A 382 -13.60 -9.91 -22.32
C GLN A 382 -14.09 -9.76 -20.86
N ILE A 383 -14.63 -8.58 -20.57
CA ILE A 383 -15.16 -8.24 -19.24
C ILE A 383 -16.63 -8.65 -19.18
N GLN A 384 -16.95 -9.57 -18.28
CA GLN A 384 -18.32 -9.97 -17.99
C GLN A 384 -18.73 -9.41 -16.64
N TRP A 385 -19.78 -8.59 -16.61
CA TRP A 385 -20.28 -7.97 -15.38
C TRP A 385 -21.14 -8.96 -14.58
N CYS A 386 -20.67 -9.30 -13.37
CA CYS A 386 -21.40 -10.16 -12.43
C CYS A 386 -22.41 -9.37 -11.58
N GLN A 387 -22.17 -8.07 -11.44
CA GLN A 387 -23.03 -7.14 -10.70
C GLN A 387 -23.48 -5.99 -11.60
N ASN A 388 -24.60 -5.37 -11.23
CA ASN A 388 -25.08 -4.19 -11.93
C ASN A 388 -24.03 -3.07 -11.91
N PRO A 389 -23.62 -2.52 -13.07
CA PRO A 389 -22.62 -1.46 -13.14
C PRO A 389 -22.90 -0.24 -12.25
N ILE A 390 -24.15 0.11 -11.97
CA ILE A 390 -24.44 1.20 -11.04
C ILE A 390 -24.13 0.85 -9.58
N HIS A 391 -24.29 -0.42 -9.19
CA HIS A 391 -23.85 -0.91 -7.89
C HIS A 391 -22.32 -0.91 -7.80
N VAL A 392 -21.63 -1.29 -8.88
CA VAL A 392 -20.18 -1.23 -8.96
C VAL A 392 -19.67 0.22 -8.86
N LEU A 393 -20.36 1.17 -9.50
CA LEU A 393 -20.06 2.59 -9.34
C LEU A 393 -20.26 3.06 -7.88
N HIS A 394 -21.33 2.64 -7.22
CA HIS A 394 -21.54 2.93 -5.80
C HIS A 394 -20.44 2.33 -4.91
N GLU A 395 -20.02 1.09 -5.18
CA GLU A 395 -18.87 0.50 -4.49
C GLU A 395 -17.57 1.28 -4.74
N LEU A 396 -17.38 1.85 -5.94
CA LEU A 396 -16.23 2.71 -6.23
C LEU A 396 -16.25 3.98 -5.37
N TYR A 397 -17.41 4.60 -5.19
CA TYR A 397 -17.56 5.74 -4.29
C TYR A 397 -17.25 5.36 -2.83
N ARG A 398 -17.71 4.17 -2.38
CA ARG A 398 -17.33 3.64 -1.05
C ARG A 398 -15.83 3.38 -0.95
N TYR A 399 -15.25 2.78 -1.95
CA TYR A 399 -13.81 2.48 -1.99
C TYR A 399 -12.96 3.75 -1.88
N LEU A 400 -13.40 4.84 -2.54
CA LEU A 400 -12.73 6.15 -2.48
C LEU A 400 -13.12 6.97 -1.22
N HIS A 401 -13.98 6.46 -0.34
CA HIS A 401 -14.53 7.18 0.82
C HIS A 401 -15.27 8.47 0.42
N TRP A 402 -16.04 8.41 -0.66
CA TRP A 402 -16.84 9.53 -1.17
C TRP A 402 -18.34 9.35 -0.93
N GLU A 403 -18.71 8.35 -0.18
CA GLU A 403 -20.12 8.15 0.22
C GLU A 403 -20.53 9.14 1.31
N LYS A 404 -21.78 9.57 1.27
CA LYS A 404 -22.37 10.42 2.31
C LYS A 404 -22.76 9.56 3.51
N ARG A 405 -22.06 9.71 4.63
CA ARG A 405 -22.36 9.03 5.88
C ARG A 405 -22.78 10.00 6.95
N SER A 406 -23.76 9.59 7.79
CA SER A 406 -24.12 10.35 8.97
C SER A 406 -22.95 10.39 9.96
N GLY A 407 -22.52 11.60 10.32
CA GLY A 407 -21.46 11.83 11.30
C GLY A 407 -20.02 11.85 10.75
N HIS A 408 -19.82 11.45 9.50
CA HIS A 408 -18.50 11.49 8.86
C HIS A 408 -18.58 12.18 7.49
N PRO A 409 -17.97 13.35 7.33
CA PRO A 409 -17.93 13.98 6.02
C PRO A 409 -17.10 13.12 5.05
N PRO A 410 -17.47 13.03 3.78
CA PRO A 410 -16.66 12.35 2.77
C PRO A 410 -15.30 13.05 2.61
N SER A 411 -14.28 12.29 2.20
CA SER A 411 -12.93 12.82 1.95
C SER A 411 -12.89 13.90 0.87
N GLU A 412 -13.87 13.90 -0.04
CA GLU A 412 -14.09 14.94 -1.04
C GLU A 412 -15.58 15.32 -1.11
N ILE A 413 -15.85 16.58 -1.50
CA ILE A 413 -17.21 17.05 -1.73
C ILE A 413 -17.76 16.39 -3.00
N ILE A 414 -18.84 15.62 -2.87
CA ILE A 414 -19.61 15.08 -3.98
C ILE A 414 -20.66 16.10 -4.37
N TRP A 415 -20.83 16.31 -5.67
CA TRP A 415 -21.92 17.16 -6.16
C TRP A 415 -23.26 16.54 -5.81
N GLU A 416 -24.18 17.36 -5.32
CA GLU A 416 -25.50 16.88 -4.87
C GLU A 416 -26.26 16.18 -6.01
N ASP A 417 -26.17 16.69 -7.23
CA ASP A 417 -26.78 16.08 -8.42
C ASP A 417 -26.22 14.69 -8.72
N ASP A 418 -24.90 14.48 -8.60
CA ASP A 418 -24.27 13.17 -8.78
C ASP A 418 -24.77 12.17 -7.75
N HIS A 419 -24.88 12.60 -6.51
CA HIS A 419 -25.38 11.78 -5.42
C HIS A 419 -26.84 11.37 -5.65
N LEU A 420 -27.70 12.32 -6.08
CA LEU A 420 -29.10 12.05 -6.42
C LEU A 420 -29.25 11.03 -7.54
N VAL A 421 -28.47 11.17 -8.64
CA VAL A 421 -28.51 10.21 -9.76
C VAL A 421 -28.11 8.80 -9.32
N LEU A 422 -27.07 8.70 -8.46
CA LEU A 422 -26.62 7.41 -7.95
C LEU A 422 -27.67 6.77 -7.02
N GLU A 423 -28.26 7.54 -6.11
CA GLU A 423 -29.32 7.06 -5.20
C GLU A 423 -30.61 6.68 -5.94
N GLU A 424 -31.02 7.46 -6.95
CA GLU A 424 -32.18 7.15 -7.80
C GLU A 424 -31.98 5.81 -8.50
N GLY A 425 -30.80 5.58 -9.10
CA GLY A 425 -30.46 4.33 -9.75
C GLY A 425 -30.46 3.15 -8.79
N LEU A 426 -29.85 3.29 -7.64
CA LEU A 426 -29.81 2.23 -6.61
C LEU A 426 -31.23 1.85 -6.13
N ARG A 427 -32.08 2.85 -5.86
CA ARG A 427 -33.49 2.63 -5.46
C ARG A 427 -34.29 1.97 -6.56
N PHE A 428 -34.15 2.43 -7.81
CA PHE A 428 -34.82 1.83 -8.97
C PHE A 428 -34.54 0.33 -9.06
N TYR A 429 -33.26 -0.09 -8.99
CA TYR A 429 -32.92 -1.50 -9.08
C TYR A 429 -33.30 -2.31 -7.82
N ALA A 430 -33.29 -1.70 -6.63
CA ALA A 430 -33.78 -2.34 -5.43
C ALA A 430 -35.30 -2.63 -5.52
N ASP A 431 -36.11 -1.66 -5.98
CA ASP A 431 -37.55 -1.81 -6.15
C ASP A 431 -37.87 -2.82 -7.25
N LEU A 432 -37.13 -2.78 -8.35
CA LEU A 432 -37.28 -3.74 -9.45
C LEU A 432 -36.93 -5.16 -8.99
N GLY A 433 -35.82 -5.33 -8.27
CA GLY A 433 -35.39 -6.62 -7.72
C GLY A 433 -36.43 -7.20 -6.75
N ASN A 434 -37.00 -6.37 -5.88
CA ASN A 434 -38.08 -6.78 -4.96
C ASN A 434 -39.32 -7.30 -5.73
N ARG A 435 -39.73 -6.59 -6.78
CA ARG A 435 -40.89 -7.00 -7.60
C ARG A 435 -40.64 -8.25 -8.41
N LEU A 436 -39.39 -8.47 -8.86
CA LEU A 436 -38.97 -9.64 -9.67
C LEU A 436 -38.40 -10.80 -8.86
N GLY A 437 -38.37 -10.72 -7.52
CA GLY A 437 -37.82 -11.75 -6.64
C GLY A 437 -36.29 -11.80 -6.61
N TYR A 438 -35.63 -10.65 -6.65
CA TYR A 438 -34.15 -10.50 -6.57
C TYR A 438 -33.38 -11.35 -7.59
N PRO A 439 -33.63 -11.28 -8.89
CA PRO A 439 -32.88 -12.02 -9.87
C PRO A 439 -31.42 -11.55 -9.87
N LYS A 440 -30.49 -12.48 -10.13
CA LYS A 440 -29.10 -12.11 -10.38
C LYS A 440 -29.01 -11.18 -11.59
N TRP A 441 -27.91 -10.39 -11.68
CA TRP A 441 -27.76 -9.37 -12.69
C TRP A 441 -27.90 -9.92 -14.14
N ASP A 442 -27.27 -11.04 -14.43
CA ASP A 442 -27.37 -11.72 -15.74
C ASP A 442 -28.80 -12.13 -16.11
N ALA A 443 -29.56 -12.61 -15.11
CA ALA A 443 -30.96 -12.92 -15.29
C ALA A 443 -31.83 -11.66 -15.44
N LEU A 444 -31.55 -10.63 -14.67
CA LEU A 444 -32.26 -9.34 -14.74
C LEU A 444 -32.06 -8.66 -16.10
N GLN A 445 -30.84 -8.66 -16.66
CA GLN A 445 -30.58 -8.14 -18.00
C GLN A 445 -31.46 -8.84 -19.05
N LYS A 446 -31.50 -10.17 -19.05
CA LYS A 446 -32.33 -10.95 -19.96
C LYS A 446 -33.83 -10.65 -19.81
N ILE A 447 -34.29 -10.43 -18.57
CA ILE A 447 -35.71 -10.06 -18.33
C ILE A 447 -35.97 -8.69 -18.94
N LEU A 448 -35.08 -7.71 -18.79
CA LEU A 448 -35.24 -6.35 -19.31
C LEU A 448 -35.22 -6.27 -20.85
N GLU A 449 -34.62 -7.25 -21.51
CA GLU A 449 -34.63 -7.35 -22.99
C GLU A 449 -35.91 -8.00 -23.55
N ASN A 450 -36.76 -8.58 -22.71
CA ASN A 450 -37.94 -9.34 -23.11
C ASN A 450 -39.25 -8.59 -22.82
N THR A 451 -40.38 -9.22 -23.17
CA THR A 451 -41.74 -8.74 -22.91
C THR A 451 -42.01 -8.64 -21.40
N ALA A 452 -42.97 -7.83 -21.02
CA ALA A 452 -43.34 -7.58 -19.63
C ALA A 452 -43.57 -8.87 -18.83
N PRO A 453 -42.89 -9.06 -17.69
CA PRO A 453 -43.13 -10.18 -16.81
C PRO A 453 -44.45 -10.02 -16.03
N VAL A 454 -44.89 -11.11 -15.40
CA VAL A 454 -46.11 -11.09 -14.57
C VAL A 454 -46.04 -9.99 -13.51
N GLY A 455 -47.07 -9.15 -13.44
CA GLY A 455 -47.15 -8.03 -12.51
C GLY A 455 -46.77 -6.66 -13.09
N PHE A 456 -46.42 -6.60 -14.38
CA PHE A 456 -46.23 -5.37 -15.13
C PHE A 456 -47.16 -5.35 -16.34
N ASP A 457 -47.78 -4.20 -16.60
CA ASP A 457 -48.41 -3.97 -17.92
C ASP A 457 -47.36 -3.47 -18.94
N ASP A 458 -47.68 -3.52 -20.22
CA ASP A 458 -46.73 -3.16 -21.30
C ASP A 458 -46.30 -1.69 -21.20
N GLY A 459 -47.15 -0.78 -20.77
CA GLY A 459 -46.83 0.63 -20.61
C GLY A 459 -45.83 0.85 -19.48
N LEU A 460 -46.13 0.32 -18.33
CA LEU A 460 -45.22 0.39 -17.17
C LEU A 460 -43.88 -0.32 -17.47
N TRP A 461 -43.93 -1.46 -18.20
CA TRP A 461 -42.70 -2.17 -18.56
C TRP A 461 -41.83 -1.36 -19.53
N SER A 462 -42.43 -0.67 -20.47
CA SER A 462 -41.72 0.23 -21.36
C SER A 462 -41.02 1.38 -20.61
N GLU A 463 -41.66 1.94 -19.57
CA GLU A 463 -41.04 2.95 -18.69
C GLU A 463 -39.86 2.35 -17.89
N VAL A 464 -40.01 1.13 -17.39
CA VAL A 464 -38.92 0.42 -16.69
C VAL A 464 -37.72 0.20 -17.63
N GLN A 465 -37.97 -0.25 -18.87
CA GLN A 465 -36.90 -0.44 -19.87
C GLN A 465 -36.23 0.89 -20.26
N ALA A 466 -36.98 1.96 -20.40
CA ALA A 466 -36.43 3.29 -20.67
C ALA A 466 -35.60 3.83 -19.51
N ALA A 467 -36.07 3.66 -18.27
CA ALA A 467 -35.30 4.05 -17.07
C ALA A 467 -33.99 3.23 -16.97
N HIS A 468 -34.08 1.90 -17.16
CA HIS A 468 -32.90 1.04 -17.21
C HIS A 468 -31.87 1.51 -18.25
N ALA A 469 -32.29 1.73 -19.48
CA ALA A 469 -31.43 2.22 -20.55
C ALA A 469 -30.79 3.57 -20.17
N GLY A 470 -31.56 4.47 -19.54
CA GLY A 470 -31.07 5.77 -19.05
C GLY A 470 -30.02 5.63 -17.96
N PHE A 471 -30.16 4.70 -17.01
CA PHE A 471 -29.16 4.47 -15.98
C PHE A 471 -27.90 3.80 -16.51
N GLN A 472 -28.03 2.84 -17.44
CA GLN A 472 -26.88 2.07 -17.96
C GLN A 472 -26.06 2.79 -19.03
N VAL A 473 -26.66 3.75 -19.76
CA VAL A 473 -25.98 4.39 -20.89
C VAL A 473 -24.63 5.00 -20.47
N GLY A 474 -23.57 4.55 -21.12
CA GLY A 474 -22.19 4.99 -20.89
C GLY A 474 -21.49 4.39 -19.66
N LEU A 475 -22.21 3.68 -18.75
CA LEU A 475 -21.61 3.09 -17.55
C LEU A 475 -20.58 2.00 -17.88
N VAL A 476 -21.00 0.99 -18.64
CA VAL A 476 -20.16 -0.17 -18.96
C VAL A 476 -18.84 0.24 -19.60
N PRO A 477 -18.80 1.00 -20.72
CA PRO A 477 -17.54 1.35 -21.36
C PRO A 477 -16.58 2.13 -20.47
N LEU A 478 -17.10 3.10 -19.69
CA LEU A 478 -16.24 3.92 -18.83
C LEU A 478 -15.72 3.16 -17.61
N LEU A 479 -16.58 2.37 -16.96
CA LEU A 479 -16.17 1.55 -15.80
C LEU A 479 -15.27 0.38 -16.22
N SER A 480 -15.25 0.00 -17.49
CA SER A 480 -14.34 -1.02 -18.03
C SER A 480 -12.91 -0.51 -18.19
N ILE A 481 -12.68 0.81 -18.32
CA ILE A 481 -11.33 1.37 -18.52
C ILE A 481 -10.32 0.90 -17.45
N PRO A 482 -10.58 1.00 -16.13
CA PRO A 482 -9.66 0.48 -15.13
C PRO A 482 -9.38 -1.02 -15.27
N ILE A 483 -10.39 -1.82 -15.63
CA ILE A 483 -10.27 -3.27 -15.79
C ILE A 483 -9.40 -3.59 -17.02
N SER A 484 -9.63 -2.90 -18.13
CA SER A 484 -8.84 -3.02 -19.37
C SER A 484 -7.37 -2.63 -19.14
N LEU A 485 -7.11 -1.63 -18.30
CA LEU A 485 -5.76 -1.30 -17.83
C LEU A 485 -5.15 -2.45 -17.01
N GLY A 486 -5.92 -3.09 -16.14
CA GLY A 486 -5.50 -4.28 -15.41
C GLY A 486 -5.14 -5.44 -16.34
N ILE A 487 -5.94 -5.71 -17.36
CA ILE A 487 -5.67 -6.74 -18.39
C ILE A 487 -4.35 -6.41 -19.12
N SER A 488 -4.21 -5.21 -19.65
CA SER A 488 -3.01 -4.80 -20.41
C SER A 488 -1.74 -4.74 -19.56
N SER A 489 -1.88 -4.59 -18.24
CA SER A 489 -0.76 -4.56 -17.28
C SER A 489 -0.44 -5.91 -16.66
N SER A 490 -1.11 -7.00 -17.08
CA SER A 490 -0.98 -8.34 -16.48
C SER A 490 -1.33 -8.37 -14.99
N TYR A 491 -2.18 -7.48 -14.51
CA TYR A 491 -2.59 -7.42 -13.11
C TYR A 491 -3.29 -8.71 -12.67
N PHE A 492 -4.16 -9.26 -13.54
CA PHE A 492 -4.98 -10.43 -13.24
C PHE A 492 -4.21 -11.76 -13.32
N ASP A 493 -2.96 -11.72 -13.79
CA ASP A 493 -2.03 -12.86 -13.75
C ASP A 493 -1.33 -12.98 -12.39
N TRP A 494 -1.49 -11.98 -11.51
CA TRP A 494 -1.02 -12.03 -10.13
C TRP A 494 -2.01 -12.83 -9.27
N GLY A 495 -1.49 -13.61 -8.33
CA GLY A 495 -2.30 -14.45 -7.47
C GLY A 495 -1.53 -14.99 -6.28
N CYS A 496 -2.06 -16.07 -5.74
CA CYS A 496 -1.45 -16.87 -4.69
C CYS A 496 -1.53 -18.34 -5.12
N ASN A 497 -0.44 -19.09 -4.97
CA ASN A 497 -0.43 -20.52 -5.24
C ASN A 497 -0.93 -21.33 -4.02
N GLU A 498 -0.91 -22.65 -4.14
CA GLU A 498 -1.37 -23.55 -3.07
C GLU A 498 -0.43 -23.56 -1.85
N GLU A 499 0.84 -23.14 -2.02
CA GLU A 499 1.82 -22.93 -0.94
C GLU A 499 1.68 -21.57 -0.25
N LEU A 500 0.62 -20.81 -0.56
CA LEU A 500 0.37 -19.46 -0.06
C LEU A 500 1.44 -18.43 -0.49
N VAL A 501 2.24 -18.74 -1.50
CA VAL A 501 3.27 -17.85 -2.04
C VAL A 501 2.68 -17.00 -3.17
N PRO A 502 3.00 -15.69 -3.24
CA PRO A 502 2.58 -14.85 -4.35
C PRO A 502 3.03 -15.39 -5.72
N VAL A 503 2.09 -15.47 -6.66
CA VAL A 503 2.38 -15.75 -8.07
C VAL A 503 2.64 -14.42 -8.76
N ILE A 504 3.88 -14.21 -9.19
CA ILE A 504 4.33 -12.97 -9.83
C ILE A 504 4.70 -13.28 -11.28
N PRO A 505 4.09 -12.62 -12.28
CA PRO A 505 4.45 -12.82 -13.68
C PRO A 505 5.94 -12.52 -13.95
N LYS A 506 6.56 -13.27 -14.86
CA LYS A 506 8.01 -13.21 -15.12
C LYS A 506 8.55 -11.81 -15.44
N GLU A 507 7.75 -10.96 -16.04
CA GLU A 507 8.17 -9.59 -16.34
C GLU A 507 8.45 -8.76 -15.07
N PHE A 508 7.73 -9.03 -13.97
CA PHE A 508 7.90 -8.36 -12.67
C PHE A 508 8.92 -9.06 -11.74
N GLN A 509 9.61 -10.07 -12.26
CA GLN A 509 10.76 -10.71 -11.63
C GLN A 509 12.08 -10.27 -12.29
N ASN A 510 12.00 -9.58 -13.44
CA ASN A 510 13.16 -9.08 -14.17
C ASN A 510 13.60 -7.72 -13.62
N THR A 511 14.81 -7.63 -13.09
CA THR A 511 15.36 -6.43 -12.44
C THR A 511 15.31 -5.17 -13.30
N GLU A 512 15.60 -5.29 -14.62
CA GLU A 512 15.56 -4.13 -15.52
C GLU A 512 14.14 -3.62 -15.72
N LYS A 513 13.17 -4.54 -15.88
CA LYS A 513 11.75 -4.17 -16.01
C LYS A 513 11.18 -3.61 -14.71
N ILE A 514 11.54 -4.20 -13.56
CA ILE A 514 11.17 -3.66 -12.25
C ILE A 514 11.63 -2.21 -12.15
N LYS A 515 12.90 -1.95 -12.46
CA LYS A 515 13.46 -0.60 -12.43
C LYS A 515 12.75 0.34 -13.40
N GLN A 516 12.52 -0.09 -14.64
CA GLN A 516 11.82 0.69 -15.67
C GLN A 516 10.40 1.09 -15.22
N TYR A 517 9.62 0.13 -14.73
CA TYR A 517 8.24 0.40 -14.32
C TYR A 517 8.17 1.23 -13.03
N SER A 518 9.00 0.94 -12.04
CA SER A 518 9.01 1.67 -10.78
C SER A 518 9.40 3.15 -10.96
N GLN A 519 10.20 3.47 -11.98
CA GLN A 519 10.50 4.87 -12.34
C GLN A 519 9.25 5.68 -12.69
N ALA A 520 8.19 5.04 -13.19
CA ALA A 520 6.93 5.73 -13.48
C ALA A 520 6.19 6.26 -12.25
N LEU A 521 6.54 5.75 -11.06
CA LEU A 521 6.02 6.21 -9.77
C LEU A 521 6.85 7.34 -9.14
N ALA A 522 8.08 7.53 -9.64
CA ALA A 522 8.90 8.65 -9.22
C ALA A 522 8.31 9.97 -9.73
N PRO A 523 8.51 11.09 -9.00
CA PRO A 523 8.11 12.39 -9.53
C PRO A 523 8.81 12.59 -10.87
N PRO A 524 8.12 13.17 -11.88
CA PRO A 524 8.76 13.50 -13.14
C PRO A 524 9.95 14.41 -12.83
N GLN A 525 11.15 13.97 -13.19
CA GLN A 525 12.29 14.85 -13.26
C GLN A 525 11.96 15.88 -14.33
N SER A 526 12.41 17.11 -14.18
CA SER A 526 12.05 18.20 -15.10
C SER A 526 12.72 18.01 -16.46
N SER A 527 12.26 17.06 -17.24
CA SER A 527 12.88 16.55 -18.48
C SER A 527 12.86 17.52 -19.68
N HIS A 528 12.48 18.77 -19.49
CA HIS A 528 12.36 19.75 -20.58
C HIS A 528 13.36 20.92 -20.47
N SER A 529 14.35 20.83 -19.58
CA SER A 529 15.36 21.85 -19.44
C SER A 529 16.75 21.24 -19.26
N ASP A 530 17.75 22.00 -19.60
CA ASP A 530 19.18 21.77 -19.33
C ASP A 530 19.51 21.85 -17.81
N GLU A 531 18.51 22.10 -16.97
CA GLU A 531 18.59 22.25 -15.53
C GLU A 531 18.26 20.95 -14.79
N VAL A 532 19.17 20.49 -13.94
CA VAL A 532 18.92 19.40 -12.98
C VAL A 532 18.59 20.01 -11.63
N ARG A 533 17.38 19.77 -11.14
CA ARG A 533 16.86 20.33 -9.89
C ARG A 533 16.62 19.24 -8.85
N SER A 534 16.75 19.61 -7.57
CA SER A 534 16.38 18.69 -6.49
C SER A 534 14.87 18.45 -6.49
N TRP A 535 14.47 17.19 -6.53
CA TRP A 535 13.06 16.78 -6.52
C TRP A 535 12.42 16.83 -5.13
N THR A 536 13.24 16.92 -4.05
CA THR A 536 12.80 17.04 -2.65
C THR A 536 13.84 17.82 -1.85
N GLY A 537 13.52 18.20 -0.62
CA GLY A 537 14.49 18.73 0.35
C GLY A 537 15.38 17.59 0.89
N GLY A 538 16.62 17.91 1.25
CA GLY A 538 17.55 16.92 1.81
C GLY A 538 18.98 17.42 1.88
N THR A 539 19.93 16.54 2.18
CA THR A 539 21.36 16.85 2.16
C THR A 539 21.99 16.27 0.90
N PHE A 540 22.51 17.15 0.04
CA PHE A 540 23.18 16.74 -1.19
C PHE A 540 24.66 16.44 -0.94
N TYR A 541 25.15 15.33 -1.47
CA TYR A 541 26.56 14.93 -1.46
C TYR A 541 27.07 14.80 -2.88
N ALA A 542 28.11 15.57 -3.21
CA ALA A 542 28.78 15.49 -4.50
C ALA A 542 29.75 14.31 -4.63
N ARG A 543 29.97 13.56 -3.55
CA ARG A 543 30.97 12.47 -3.43
C ARG A 543 30.37 11.28 -2.70
N GLU A 544 30.86 10.07 -3.01
CA GLU A 544 30.47 8.85 -2.29
C GLU A 544 30.99 8.83 -0.85
N THR A 545 32.24 9.27 -0.67
CA THR A 545 32.86 9.46 0.65
C THR A 545 33.63 10.78 0.69
N PRO A 546 33.95 11.34 1.86
CA PRO A 546 34.72 12.58 1.96
C PRO A 546 36.08 12.55 1.23
N SER A 547 36.67 11.39 1.04
CA SER A 547 37.95 11.18 0.36
C SER A 547 37.84 10.81 -1.12
N SER A 548 36.63 10.54 -1.61
CA SER A 548 36.39 10.19 -3.01
C SER A 548 36.40 11.44 -3.90
N PRO A 549 36.73 11.32 -5.20
CA PRO A 549 36.50 12.42 -6.13
C PRO A 549 35.00 12.73 -6.25
N PRO A 550 34.63 13.94 -6.69
CA PRO A 550 33.24 14.25 -6.97
C PRO A 550 32.71 13.33 -8.08
N TYR A 551 31.41 13.07 -8.08
CA TYR A 551 30.75 12.28 -9.13
C TYR A 551 30.90 12.96 -10.49
N VAL A 552 30.77 14.27 -10.53
CA VAL A 552 30.94 15.08 -11.76
C VAL A 552 31.55 16.43 -11.44
N GLU A 553 32.26 16.98 -12.44
CA GLU A 553 32.84 18.32 -12.40
C GLU A 553 32.36 19.15 -13.60
N ALA A 554 32.43 20.49 -13.47
CA ALA A 554 32.12 21.36 -14.58
C ALA A 554 33.08 21.11 -15.76
N GLY A 555 32.55 21.01 -16.97
CA GLY A 555 33.27 20.64 -18.19
C GLY A 555 33.31 19.12 -18.48
N GLN A 556 32.88 18.28 -17.56
CA GLN A 556 32.83 16.83 -17.76
C GLN A 556 31.61 16.44 -18.61
N HIS A 557 31.81 15.49 -19.53
CA HIS A 557 30.74 14.84 -20.26
C HIS A 557 30.12 13.71 -19.42
N VAL A 558 28.79 13.58 -19.46
CA VAL A 558 28.02 12.55 -18.76
C VAL A 558 27.11 11.83 -19.75
N GLU A 559 26.93 10.55 -19.53
CA GLU A 559 25.97 9.72 -20.26
C GLU A 559 24.63 9.70 -19.55
N GLN A 560 23.57 9.32 -20.26
CA GLN A 560 22.27 9.13 -19.65
C GLN A 560 22.34 8.10 -18.50
N ASN A 561 21.74 8.41 -17.36
CA ASN A 561 21.77 7.64 -16.11
C ASN A 561 23.07 7.70 -15.29
N ASP A 562 24.09 8.45 -15.70
CA ASP A 562 25.26 8.69 -14.86
C ASP A 562 24.85 9.37 -13.55
N VAL A 563 25.52 8.98 -12.45
CA VAL A 563 25.28 9.57 -11.13
C VAL A 563 25.97 10.93 -11.05
N LEU A 564 25.18 11.97 -10.81
CA LEU A 564 25.65 13.34 -10.63
C LEU A 564 25.94 13.68 -9.15
N GLY A 565 25.30 12.99 -8.24
CA GLY A 565 25.44 13.15 -6.81
C GLY A 565 24.45 12.28 -6.04
N LEU A 566 24.54 12.32 -4.72
CA LEU A 566 23.61 11.63 -3.81
C LEU A 566 22.79 12.65 -3.04
N LEU A 567 21.49 12.43 -2.94
CA LEU A 567 20.59 13.19 -2.08
C LEU A 567 20.20 12.32 -0.90
N GLU A 568 20.69 12.65 0.28
CA GLU A 568 20.25 12.03 1.52
C GLU A 568 18.95 12.68 1.98
N VAL A 569 17.92 11.85 2.08
CA VAL A 569 16.61 12.22 2.57
C VAL A 569 16.22 11.20 3.63
N MET A 570 15.98 11.63 4.85
CA MET A 570 15.56 10.74 5.94
C MET A 570 16.46 9.50 6.09
N LYS A 571 17.79 9.72 6.09
CA LYS A 571 18.86 8.70 6.18
C LYS A 571 18.96 7.74 4.97
N MET A 572 18.23 8.00 3.90
CA MET A 572 18.35 7.21 2.67
C MET A 572 19.05 8.03 1.58
N PHE A 573 20.03 7.40 0.92
CA PHE A 573 20.81 8.01 -0.15
C PHE A 573 20.19 7.70 -1.51
N ASN A 574 19.70 8.73 -2.18
CA ASN A 574 19.05 8.63 -3.48
C ASN A 574 19.97 9.23 -4.55
N PRO A 575 20.38 8.47 -5.57
CA PRO A 575 21.22 9.01 -6.62
C PRO A 575 20.45 9.98 -7.52
N ILE A 576 21.00 11.18 -7.70
CA ILE A 576 20.59 12.11 -8.75
C ILE A 576 21.35 11.72 -10.01
N ARG A 577 20.61 11.51 -11.11
CA ARG A 577 21.18 10.99 -12.35
C ARG A 577 20.98 11.95 -13.52
N ALA A 578 21.89 11.89 -14.50
CA ALA A 578 21.72 12.60 -15.75
C ALA A 578 20.54 12.02 -16.56
N GLU A 579 19.63 12.87 -17.01
CA GLU A 579 18.44 12.47 -17.78
C GLU A 579 18.76 12.22 -19.26
N PHE A 580 19.80 12.88 -19.76
CA PHE A 580 20.27 12.81 -21.14
C PHE A 580 21.80 12.89 -21.18
N PRO A 581 22.46 12.46 -22.26
CA PRO A 581 23.88 12.66 -22.45
C PRO A 581 24.18 14.12 -22.75
N GLY A 582 25.27 14.65 -22.14
CA GLY A 582 25.63 16.04 -22.30
C GLY A 582 26.84 16.46 -21.49
N THR A 583 27.19 17.74 -21.56
CA THR A 583 28.31 18.32 -20.83
C THR A 583 27.85 19.16 -19.65
N VAL A 584 28.34 18.88 -18.46
CA VAL A 584 28.05 19.64 -17.24
C VAL A 584 28.64 21.04 -17.40
N ARG A 585 27.79 22.05 -17.57
CA ARG A 585 28.22 23.45 -17.71
C ARG A 585 28.54 24.09 -16.38
N GLN A 586 27.70 23.82 -15.38
CA GLN A 586 27.85 24.43 -14.06
C GLN A 586 27.30 23.53 -12.96
N VAL A 587 27.98 23.55 -11.82
CA VAL A 587 27.58 22.91 -10.56
C VAL A 587 27.25 24.02 -9.57
N PHE A 588 26.02 23.99 -8.99
CA PHE A 588 25.52 25.04 -8.08
C PHE A 588 25.56 24.64 -6.61
N VAL A 589 26.07 23.45 -6.32
CA VAL A 589 26.16 22.90 -4.97
C VAL A 589 27.62 22.71 -4.57
N ASP A 590 27.91 22.93 -3.29
CA ASP A 590 29.27 22.77 -2.77
C ASP A 590 29.69 21.29 -2.79
N SER A 591 30.90 21.02 -3.29
CA SER A 591 31.50 19.69 -3.35
C SER A 591 32.30 19.31 -2.10
N SER A 592 32.45 20.20 -1.12
CA SER A 592 33.32 19.99 0.05
C SER A 592 32.68 19.14 1.16
N GLY A 593 31.36 18.93 1.13
CA GLY A 593 30.63 18.19 2.17
C GLY A 593 29.15 18.02 1.82
N GLY A 594 28.32 17.65 2.79
CA GLY A 594 26.88 17.62 2.61
C GLY A 594 26.29 19.04 2.57
N THR A 595 25.57 19.39 1.50
CA THR A 595 24.91 20.69 1.31
C THR A 595 23.41 20.52 1.47
N LEU A 596 22.80 21.26 2.41
CA LEU A 596 21.34 21.28 2.55
C LEU A 596 20.70 21.93 1.33
N VAL A 597 19.82 21.22 0.66
CA VAL A 597 19.10 21.69 -0.52
C VAL A 597 17.59 21.65 -0.31
N SER A 598 16.90 22.57 -0.96
CA SER A 598 15.44 22.65 -0.95
C SER A 598 14.86 22.00 -2.21
N ARG A 599 13.60 21.57 -2.14
CA ARG A 599 12.87 21.09 -3.33
C ARG A 599 12.86 22.16 -4.43
N GLY A 600 13.13 21.78 -5.66
CA GLY A 600 13.22 22.66 -6.82
C GLY A 600 14.51 23.47 -6.92
N GLN A 601 15.45 23.34 -5.95
CA GLN A 601 16.73 24.01 -6.01
C GLN A 601 17.54 23.50 -7.20
N LEU A 602 18.12 24.41 -7.98
CA LEU A 602 18.99 24.10 -9.09
C LEU A 602 20.32 23.51 -8.58
N LEU A 603 20.69 22.34 -9.09
CA LEU A 603 21.90 21.61 -8.72
C LEU A 603 22.95 21.63 -9.83
N PHE A 604 22.53 21.37 -11.06
CA PHE A 604 23.42 21.31 -12.23
C PHE A 604 22.77 21.98 -13.44
N LEU A 605 23.60 22.52 -14.31
CA LEU A 605 23.26 22.91 -15.67
C LEU A 605 24.04 22.00 -16.62
N ILE A 606 23.34 21.24 -17.47
CA ILE A 606 23.92 20.27 -18.40
C ILE A 606 23.52 20.64 -19.82
N GLU A 607 24.50 20.98 -20.66
CA GLU A 607 24.25 21.20 -22.09
C GLU A 607 24.07 19.86 -22.79
N PRO A 608 22.86 19.56 -23.31
CA PRO A 608 22.62 18.28 -23.97
C PRO A 608 23.38 18.14 -25.29
N ASP A 609 23.86 16.94 -25.63
CA ASP A 609 24.53 16.67 -26.91
C ASP A 609 23.62 16.85 -28.12
N HIS A 610 22.34 16.62 -27.90
CA HIS A 610 21.29 16.83 -28.91
C HIS A 610 20.18 17.71 -28.33
N PRO A 611 19.54 18.55 -29.16
CA PRO A 611 18.40 19.33 -28.70
C PRO A 611 17.37 18.42 -28.03
N ILE A 612 16.90 18.80 -26.84
CA ILE A 612 15.80 18.10 -26.17
C ILE A 612 14.57 18.29 -27.05
N VAL A 613 14.16 17.22 -27.72
CA VAL A 613 12.98 17.25 -28.59
C VAL A 613 11.76 17.09 -27.71
N GLU A 614 10.97 18.17 -27.58
CA GLU A 614 9.62 18.02 -27.03
C GLU A 614 8.81 17.14 -27.99
N GLU A 615 8.20 16.08 -27.46
CA GLU A 615 7.26 15.30 -28.25
C GLU A 615 6.14 16.21 -28.77
N ASP A 616 5.86 16.11 -30.05
CA ASP A 616 4.77 16.89 -30.66
C ASP A 616 3.45 16.56 -29.92
N ALA A 617 2.91 17.55 -29.23
CA ALA A 617 1.67 17.44 -28.46
C ALA A 617 0.52 16.81 -29.29
N THR A 618 0.52 17.02 -30.61
CA THR A 618 -0.47 16.46 -31.53
C THR A 618 -0.26 14.95 -31.73
N VAL A 619 1.01 14.51 -31.81
CA VAL A 619 1.35 13.08 -31.94
C VAL A 619 1.00 12.36 -30.64
N LEU A 620 1.38 12.93 -29.49
CA LEU A 620 1.06 12.39 -28.18
C LEU A 620 -0.46 12.29 -27.95
N ALA A 621 -1.21 13.34 -28.31
CA ALA A 621 -2.66 13.32 -28.21
C ALA A 621 -3.28 12.21 -29.07
N LYS A 622 -2.84 12.04 -30.33
CA LYS A 622 -3.30 10.96 -31.19
C LYS A 622 -2.97 9.57 -30.64
N TYR A 623 -1.78 9.41 -30.10
CA TYR A 623 -1.36 8.16 -29.43
C TYR A 623 -2.29 7.83 -28.25
N ARG A 624 -2.53 8.79 -27.34
CA ARG A 624 -3.45 8.62 -26.20
C ARG A 624 -4.87 8.29 -26.63
N GLN A 625 -5.37 8.93 -27.69
CA GLN A 625 -6.67 8.60 -28.26
C GLN A 625 -6.74 7.16 -28.76
N GLN A 626 -5.69 6.68 -29.45
CA GLN A 626 -5.63 5.29 -29.92
C GLN A 626 -5.59 4.28 -28.77
N VAL A 627 -4.80 4.57 -27.71
CA VAL A 627 -4.76 3.75 -26.50
C VAL A 627 -6.14 3.70 -25.86
N THR A 628 -6.79 4.87 -25.70
CA THR A 628 -8.12 4.97 -25.09
C THR A 628 -9.18 4.19 -25.88
N LEU A 629 -9.16 4.24 -27.20
CA LEU A 629 -10.09 3.45 -28.04
C LEU A 629 -9.90 1.94 -27.84
N LYS A 630 -8.66 1.47 -27.68
CA LYS A 630 -8.41 0.05 -27.39
C LYS A 630 -8.96 -0.36 -26.02
N LEU A 631 -8.83 0.51 -25.00
CA LEU A 631 -9.38 0.25 -23.67
C LEU A 631 -10.91 0.22 -23.64
N LEU A 632 -11.57 1.01 -24.51
CA LEU A 632 -13.03 1.02 -24.65
C LEU A 632 -13.56 -0.18 -25.45
N ALA A 633 -12.73 -0.83 -26.25
CA ALA A 633 -13.10 -1.97 -27.09
C ALA A 633 -12.96 -3.34 -26.40
N LEU A 634 -12.25 -3.41 -25.27
CA LEU A 634 -12.12 -4.59 -24.41
C LEU A 634 -13.35 -4.70 -23.50
#